data_84cb7c78a79ac2d4e6ce7e7492526aca
#
_entry.id   84cb7c78a79ac2d4e6ce7e7492526aca
#
_cell.length_a   1.000
_cell.length_b   1.000
_cell.length_c   1.000
_cell.angle_alpha   90.00
_cell.angle_beta   90.00
_cell.angle_gamma   90.00
#
_symmetry.space_group_name_H-M   'P 1'
#
loop_
_entity.id
_entity.type
_entity.pdbx_description
1 polymer ?
#
loop_
_entity_poly.entity_id
_entity_poly.type
_entity_poly.pdbx_seq_one_letter_code
_entity_poly.pdbx_strand_id
1 'polypeptide(L)'
;MDQLLYATTTIVAGVFGCVAWFWGANGLLDLALPPRGPHAGRNITRANLVRPWLFIGPAVLFLALYLVYPVFSSVLRSLQDADSRHFVGLANYRWLLEDAKFREAFANNLLWLLIVPGAATVLGLLAAQITDRIRWGNLAKSLIFMPMAISFVGAGVIWKFIYDFRAEGQDQIGLLNAIWTALGHPPETWLTLPFWNNFFLMVVLIWIQTGFAMVILSAALRGIPEETLEAAVLDGASPWQVFFQIKVPQIWGTIAVVWTTITIVVLKVFDIVFVMTNGQWGTQVLANLMYDWMFRGAPDYGRGSAIALVIMALVTPIMIWNIRNARREMS
;
A
#
# COMPACT_ATOMS: atom_id res chain seq x y z
N MET A 1 -22.30 -6.44 -28.45
CA MET A 1 -23.14 -5.23 -28.55
C MET A 1 -23.87 -4.97 -27.26
N ASP A 2 -24.42 -5.99 -26.60
CA ASP A 2 -25.18 -5.85 -25.35
C ASP A 2 -24.36 -5.33 -24.15
N GLN A 3 -23.09 -5.71 -24.03
CA GLN A 3 -22.22 -5.22 -22.93
C GLN A 3 -21.88 -3.72 -23.05
N LEU A 4 -21.70 -3.24 -24.29
CA LEU A 4 -21.47 -1.81 -24.54
C LEU A 4 -22.75 -0.99 -24.27
N LEU A 5 -23.92 -1.52 -24.65
CA LEU A 5 -25.19 -0.90 -24.35
C LEU A 5 -25.46 -0.85 -22.83
N TYR A 6 -25.16 -1.94 -22.13
CA TYR A 6 -25.29 -2.00 -20.66
C TYR A 6 -24.34 -0.99 -19.96
N ALA A 7 -23.09 -0.93 -20.38
CA ALA A 7 -22.12 0.03 -19.83
C ALA A 7 -22.58 1.48 -20.09
N THR A 8 -22.99 1.79 -21.31
CA THR A 8 -23.45 3.12 -21.69
C THR A 8 -24.71 3.54 -20.91
N THR A 9 -25.71 2.65 -20.81
CA THR A 9 -26.93 2.92 -20.03
C THR A 9 -26.63 3.11 -18.56
N THR A 10 -25.72 2.33 -17.97
CA THR A 10 -25.32 2.48 -16.55
C THR A 10 -24.63 3.81 -16.31
N ILE A 11 -23.71 4.23 -17.18
CA ILE A 11 -23.02 5.53 -17.09
C ILE A 11 -24.03 6.67 -17.22
N VAL A 12 -24.90 6.63 -18.23
CA VAL A 12 -25.93 7.67 -18.44
C VAL A 12 -26.88 7.74 -17.26
N ALA A 13 -27.34 6.60 -16.73
CA ALA A 13 -28.21 6.54 -15.55
C ALA A 13 -27.51 7.10 -14.31
N GLY A 14 -26.22 6.79 -14.12
CA GLY A 14 -25.41 7.32 -13.02
C GLY A 14 -25.24 8.86 -13.10
N VAL A 15 -24.87 9.38 -14.26
CA VAL A 15 -24.75 10.83 -14.48
C VAL A 15 -26.09 11.54 -14.28
N PHE A 16 -27.17 10.99 -14.86
CA PHE A 16 -28.54 11.54 -14.69
C PHE A 16 -28.98 11.50 -13.22
N GLY A 17 -28.69 10.41 -12.52
CA GLY A 17 -28.95 10.26 -11.07
C GLY A 17 -28.22 11.31 -10.25
N CYS A 18 -26.95 11.55 -10.51
CA CYS A 18 -26.15 12.59 -9.84
C CYS A 18 -26.71 13.99 -10.10
N VAL A 19 -27.04 14.31 -11.37
CA VAL A 19 -27.62 15.62 -11.74
C VAL A 19 -29.01 15.79 -11.10
N ALA A 20 -29.87 14.78 -11.17
CA ALA A 20 -31.19 14.81 -10.57
C ALA A 20 -31.11 14.97 -9.04
N TRP A 21 -30.17 14.28 -8.37
CA TRP A 21 -29.92 14.47 -6.95
C TRP A 21 -29.49 15.89 -6.63
N PHE A 22 -28.53 16.41 -7.39
CA PHE A 22 -27.98 17.74 -7.18
C PHE A 22 -29.09 18.83 -7.28
N TRP A 23 -29.86 18.81 -8.38
CA TRP A 23 -30.96 19.75 -8.61
C TRP A 23 -32.14 19.52 -7.67
N GLY A 24 -32.52 18.27 -7.47
CA GLY A 24 -33.65 17.89 -6.62
C GLY A 24 -33.40 18.22 -5.16
N ALA A 25 -32.22 17.91 -4.64
CA ALA A 25 -31.84 18.19 -3.26
C ALA A 25 -31.81 19.69 -2.97
N ASN A 26 -31.27 20.51 -3.89
CA ASN A 26 -31.34 21.96 -3.77
C ASN A 26 -32.76 22.50 -3.85
N GLY A 27 -33.53 22.04 -4.82
CA GLY A 27 -34.93 22.46 -4.97
C GLY A 27 -35.77 22.14 -3.75
N LEU A 28 -35.63 20.94 -3.19
CA LEU A 28 -36.30 20.53 -1.95
C LEU A 28 -35.87 21.37 -0.75
N LEU A 29 -34.56 21.67 -0.65
CA LEU A 29 -34.04 22.50 0.44
C LEU A 29 -34.57 23.93 0.35
N ASP A 30 -34.60 24.54 -0.85
CA ASP A 30 -35.12 25.88 -1.07
C ASP A 30 -36.64 25.96 -0.90
N LEU A 31 -37.36 24.85 -1.11
CA LEU A 31 -38.78 24.74 -0.84
C LEU A 31 -39.07 24.64 0.66
N ALA A 32 -38.27 23.85 1.39
CA ALA A 32 -38.41 23.66 2.84
C ALA A 32 -37.90 24.88 3.64
N LEU A 33 -36.90 25.58 3.14
CA LEU A 33 -36.26 26.72 3.77
C LEU A 33 -36.20 27.89 2.77
N PRO A 34 -37.34 28.50 2.43
CA PRO A 34 -37.37 29.54 1.39
C PRO A 34 -36.46 30.74 1.74
N PRO A 35 -35.63 31.19 0.80
CA PRO A 35 -34.70 32.31 1.00
C PRO A 35 -35.40 33.66 0.97
N ARG A 36 -36.74 33.70 0.99
CA ARG A 36 -37.60 34.88 0.91
C ARG A 36 -38.56 34.91 2.07
N GLY A 37 -39.04 36.11 2.43
CA GLY A 37 -40.01 36.31 3.50
C GLY A 37 -39.41 36.70 4.84
N PRO A 38 -40.26 36.85 5.90
CA PRO A 38 -39.88 37.44 7.20
C PRO A 38 -38.78 36.65 7.94
N HIS A 39 -38.54 35.40 7.56
CA HIS A 39 -37.52 34.53 8.17
C HIS A 39 -36.37 34.16 7.24
N ALA A 40 -36.20 34.88 6.13
CA ALA A 40 -35.18 34.60 5.09
C ALA A 40 -33.77 34.39 5.65
N GLY A 41 -33.30 35.30 6.53
CA GLY A 41 -31.96 35.20 7.11
C GLY A 41 -31.73 33.90 7.89
N ARG A 42 -32.70 33.47 8.72
CA ARG A 42 -32.63 32.23 9.50
C ARG A 42 -32.73 31.00 8.62
N ASN A 43 -33.52 31.05 7.57
CA ASN A 43 -33.66 29.97 6.59
C ASN A 43 -32.37 29.78 5.77
N ILE A 44 -31.75 30.86 5.32
CA ILE A 44 -30.47 30.84 4.61
C ILE A 44 -29.37 30.21 5.50
N THR A 45 -29.26 30.63 6.77
CA THR A 45 -28.28 30.06 7.70
C THR A 45 -28.50 28.56 7.89
N ARG A 46 -29.77 28.12 8.07
CA ARG A 46 -30.10 26.69 8.20
C ARG A 46 -29.81 25.91 6.91
N ALA A 47 -30.19 26.48 5.75
CA ALA A 47 -29.91 25.87 4.47
C ALA A 47 -28.40 25.69 4.25
N ASN A 48 -27.59 26.68 4.61
CA ASN A 48 -26.13 26.62 4.51
C ASN A 48 -25.49 25.58 5.44
N LEU A 49 -26.11 25.24 6.55
CA LEU A 49 -25.67 24.12 7.42
C LEU A 49 -26.03 22.76 6.85
N VAL A 50 -27.19 22.63 6.18
CA VAL A 50 -27.68 21.35 5.65
C VAL A 50 -27.10 21.08 4.24
N ARG A 51 -26.94 22.10 3.42
CA ARG A 51 -26.51 21.99 2.01
C ARG A 51 -25.22 21.18 1.81
N PRO A 52 -24.11 21.40 2.57
CA PRO A 52 -22.92 20.56 2.44
C PRO A 52 -23.19 19.08 2.66
N TRP A 53 -24.03 18.73 3.64
CA TRP A 53 -24.37 17.33 3.92
C TRP A 53 -25.22 16.69 2.84
N LEU A 54 -26.10 17.43 2.17
CA LEU A 54 -26.83 16.93 1.01
C LEU A 54 -25.92 16.61 -0.18
N PHE A 55 -24.85 17.37 -0.39
CA PHE A 55 -23.90 17.10 -1.47
C PHE A 55 -22.90 15.99 -1.14
N ILE A 56 -22.38 16.00 0.09
CA ILE A 56 -21.40 15.01 0.55
C ILE A 56 -22.10 13.72 0.97
N GLY A 57 -23.38 13.79 1.39
CA GLY A 57 -24.15 12.70 1.97
C GLY A 57 -24.15 11.41 1.14
N PRO A 58 -24.44 11.42 -0.15
CA PRO A 58 -24.40 10.23 -0.99
C PRO A 58 -23.02 9.59 -1.02
N ALA A 59 -21.96 10.38 -1.17
CA ALA A 59 -20.58 9.88 -1.17
C ALA A 59 -20.23 9.27 0.20
N VAL A 60 -20.57 9.94 1.30
CA VAL A 60 -20.35 9.44 2.67
C VAL A 60 -21.17 8.17 2.91
N LEU A 61 -22.41 8.10 2.42
CA LEU A 61 -23.26 6.90 2.52
C LEU A 61 -22.62 5.71 1.79
N PHE A 62 -22.14 5.91 0.57
CA PHE A 62 -21.44 4.85 -0.17
C PHE A 62 -20.15 4.44 0.53
N LEU A 63 -19.35 5.39 1.02
CA LEU A 63 -18.16 5.07 1.82
C LEU A 63 -18.53 4.29 3.10
N ALA A 64 -19.57 4.69 3.79
CA ALA A 64 -20.04 3.97 4.99
C ALA A 64 -20.51 2.55 4.63
N LEU A 65 -21.29 2.38 3.56
CA LEU A 65 -21.79 1.09 3.13
C LEU A 65 -20.67 0.14 2.65
N TYR A 66 -19.71 0.64 1.87
CA TYR A 66 -18.71 -0.22 1.25
C TYR A 66 -17.40 -0.33 2.05
N LEU A 67 -17.11 0.59 2.97
CA LEU A 67 -15.89 0.54 3.80
C LEU A 67 -16.21 0.27 5.28
N VAL A 68 -17.17 1.01 5.86
CA VAL A 68 -17.41 0.91 7.31
C VAL A 68 -18.23 -0.36 7.65
N TYR A 69 -19.28 -0.65 6.89
CA TYR A 69 -20.09 -1.85 7.10
C TYR A 69 -19.30 -3.16 7.02
N PRO A 70 -18.40 -3.41 6.02
CA PRO A 70 -17.59 -4.62 5.99
C PRO A 70 -16.62 -4.74 7.17
N VAL A 71 -16.11 -3.63 7.72
CA VAL A 71 -15.27 -3.65 8.93
C VAL A 71 -16.09 -4.16 10.11
N PHE A 72 -17.28 -3.61 10.36
CA PHE A 72 -18.17 -4.09 11.42
C PHE A 72 -18.58 -5.55 11.21
N SER A 73 -18.89 -5.94 9.99
CA SER A 73 -19.18 -7.33 9.64
C SER A 73 -17.99 -8.26 9.96
N SER A 74 -16.76 -7.85 9.65
CA SER A 74 -15.57 -8.61 9.99
C SER A 74 -15.36 -8.73 11.50
N VAL A 75 -15.64 -7.66 12.28
CA VAL A 75 -15.59 -7.71 13.74
C VAL A 75 -16.60 -8.74 14.29
N LEU A 76 -17.82 -8.72 13.80
CA LEU A 76 -18.84 -9.69 14.24
C LEU A 76 -18.46 -11.11 13.86
N ARG A 77 -18.02 -11.34 12.61
CA ARG A 77 -17.62 -12.67 12.13
C ARG A 77 -16.40 -13.21 12.89
N SER A 78 -15.46 -12.37 13.29
CA SER A 78 -14.30 -12.82 14.07
C SER A 78 -14.67 -13.42 15.44
N LEU A 79 -15.86 -13.11 15.94
CA LEU A 79 -16.41 -13.64 17.18
C LEU A 79 -17.37 -14.82 16.95
N GLN A 80 -17.52 -15.27 15.72
CA GLN A 80 -18.39 -16.35 15.31
C GLN A 80 -17.57 -17.57 14.84
N ASP A 81 -18.27 -18.71 14.68
CA ASP A 81 -17.71 -19.96 14.14
C ASP A 81 -17.40 -19.86 12.63
N ALA A 82 -16.91 -20.95 12.05
CA ALA A 82 -16.53 -21.03 10.64
C ALA A 82 -17.64 -20.57 9.68
N ASP A 83 -18.89 -20.97 9.97
CA ASP A 83 -20.06 -20.69 9.13
C ASP A 83 -20.75 -19.37 9.49
N SER A 84 -20.25 -18.63 10.47
CA SER A 84 -20.84 -17.40 11.00
C SER A 84 -22.27 -17.61 11.56
N ARG A 85 -22.55 -18.77 12.11
CA ARG A 85 -23.88 -19.13 12.65
C ARG A 85 -23.95 -19.05 14.17
N HIS A 86 -22.86 -19.37 14.88
CA HIS A 86 -22.81 -19.40 16.33
C HIS A 86 -21.75 -18.44 16.87
N PHE A 87 -22.07 -17.79 17.96
CA PHE A 87 -21.14 -16.91 18.64
C PHE A 87 -20.17 -17.73 19.51
N VAL A 88 -18.87 -17.64 19.21
CA VAL A 88 -17.80 -18.37 19.92
C VAL A 88 -16.91 -17.46 20.77
N GLY A 89 -17.24 -16.16 20.83
CA GLY A 89 -16.47 -15.18 21.60
C GLY A 89 -15.02 -15.06 21.11
N LEU A 90 -14.07 -15.15 22.02
CA LEU A 90 -12.65 -14.99 21.71
C LEU A 90 -11.94 -16.29 21.29
N ALA A 91 -12.64 -17.37 20.98
CA ALA A 91 -12.04 -18.66 20.63
C ALA A 91 -11.13 -18.56 19.40
N ASN A 92 -11.50 -17.80 18.37
CA ASN A 92 -10.69 -17.57 17.17
C ASN A 92 -9.37 -16.86 17.50
N TYR A 93 -9.37 -15.92 18.44
CA TYR A 93 -8.16 -15.20 18.86
C TYR A 93 -7.24 -16.08 19.70
N ARG A 94 -7.81 -16.96 20.56
CA ARG A 94 -7.00 -17.95 21.28
C ARG A 94 -6.33 -18.90 20.30
N TRP A 95 -7.06 -19.39 19.31
CA TRP A 95 -6.52 -20.24 18.25
C TRP A 95 -5.37 -19.54 17.50
N LEU A 96 -5.47 -18.23 17.17
CA LEU A 96 -4.39 -17.48 16.52
C LEU A 96 -3.08 -17.56 17.31
N LEU A 97 -3.13 -17.45 18.64
CA LEU A 97 -1.93 -17.49 19.49
C LEU A 97 -1.28 -18.87 19.50
N GLU A 98 -2.07 -19.94 19.33
CA GLU A 98 -1.62 -21.33 19.36
C GLU A 98 -1.21 -21.84 17.96
N ASP A 99 -1.69 -21.23 16.88
CA ASP A 99 -1.45 -21.68 15.51
C ASP A 99 -0.02 -21.35 15.03
N ALA A 100 0.70 -22.39 14.59
CA ALA A 100 2.07 -22.25 14.14
C ALA A 100 2.20 -21.43 12.83
N LYS A 101 1.23 -21.57 11.90
CA LYS A 101 1.24 -20.82 10.63
C LYS A 101 0.94 -19.35 10.86
N PHE A 102 0.08 -19.02 11.83
CA PHE A 102 -0.15 -17.62 12.20
C PHE A 102 1.12 -16.99 12.77
N ARG A 103 1.82 -17.69 13.69
CA ARG A 103 3.10 -17.17 14.23
C ARG A 103 4.15 -16.98 13.15
N GLU A 104 4.27 -17.91 12.22
CA GLU A 104 5.14 -17.78 11.05
C GLU A 104 4.76 -16.55 10.21
N ALA A 105 3.49 -16.44 9.82
CA ALA A 105 3.00 -15.31 9.02
C ALA A 105 3.21 -13.97 9.73
N PHE A 106 2.97 -13.91 11.03
CA PHE A 106 3.18 -12.71 11.83
C PHE A 106 4.66 -12.31 11.89
N ALA A 107 5.55 -13.27 12.15
CA ALA A 107 7.00 -13.03 12.17
C ALA A 107 7.51 -12.56 10.79
N ASN A 108 7.06 -13.20 9.71
CA ASN A 108 7.40 -12.77 8.36
C ASN A 108 6.90 -11.35 8.07
N ASN A 109 5.66 -11.01 8.43
CA ASN A 109 5.16 -9.64 8.27
C ASN A 109 6.02 -8.62 9.03
N LEU A 110 6.47 -8.92 10.26
CA LEU A 110 7.38 -8.04 11.00
C LEU A 110 8.73 -7.90 10.30
N LEU A 111 9.29 -9.00 9.77
CA LEU A 111 10.53 -8.98 8.99
C LEU A 111 10.38 -8.11 7.73
N TRP A 112 9.28 -8.26 7.00
CA TRP A 112 8.97 -7.42 5.84
C TRP A 112 8.85 -5.94 6.20
N LEU A 113 8.19 -5.62 7.32
CA LEU A 113 8.02 -4.25 7.83
C LEU A 113 9.35 -3.60 8.23
N LEU A 114 10.28 -4.39 8.76
CA LEU A 114 11.60 -3.89 9.13
C LEU A 114 12.46 -3.58 7.92
N ILE A 115 12.44 -4.46 6.92
CA ILE A 115 13.43 -4.44 5.82
C ILE A 115 12.95 -3.63 4.63
N VAL A 116 11.75 -3.90 4.12
CA VAL A 116 11.33 -3.35 2.82
C VAL A 116 11.19 -1.82 2.83
N PRO A 117 10.53 -1.18 3.82
CA PRO A 117 10.40 0.27 3.82
C PRO A 117 11.76 0.97 3.95
N GLY A 118 12.62 0.47 4.84
CA GLY A 118 13.97 0.99 5.02
C GLY A 118 14.82 0.88 3.76
N ALA A 119 14.92 -0.34 3.20
CA ALA A 119 15.72 -0.60 2.01
C ALA A 119 15.22 0.20 0.78
N ALA A 120 13.91 0.21 0.52
CA ALA A 120 13.35 0.93 -0.62
C ALA A 120 13.53 2.46 -0.48
N THR A 121 13.38 3.00 0.73
CA THR A 121 13.59 4.44 0.99
C THR A 121 15.06 4.83 0.82
N VAL A 122 15.99 4.04 1.37
CA VAL A 122 17.44 4.29 1.23
C VAL A 122 17.87 4.18 -0.23
N LEU A 123 17.49 3.10 -0.93
CA LEU A 123 17.82 2.93 -2.34
C LEU A 123 17.18 4.03 -3.21
N GLY A 124 15.93 4.42 -2.92
CA GLY A 124 15.26 5.52 -3.59
C GLY A 124 15.96 6.86 -3.38
N LEU A 125 16.41 7.15 -2.15
CA LEU A 125 17.16 8.37 -1.83
C LEU A 125 18.51 8.41 -2.55
N LEU A 126 19.23 7.30 -2.56
CA LEU A 126 20.49 7.17 -3.27
C LEU A 126 20.29 7.33 -4.78
N ALA A 127 19.27 6.67 -5.35
CA ALA A 127 18.92 6.80 -6.75
C ALA A 127 18.54 8.25 -7.11
N ALA A 128 17.74 8.95 -6.27
CA ALA A 128 17.41 10.35 -6.44
C ALA A 128 18.66 11.24 -6.49
N GLN A 129 19.54 11.10 -5.49
CA GLN A 129 20.76 11.90 -5.38
C GLN A 129 21.74 11.68 -6.57
N ILE A 130 21.85 10.43 -7.06
CA ILE A 130 22.73 10.10 -8.19
C ILE A 130 22.14 10.60 -9.50
N THR A 131 20.86 10.32 -9.75
CA THR A 131 20.21 10.67 -11.02
C THR A 131 20.04 12.16 -11.23
N ASP A 132 19.98 12.97 -10.16
CA ASP A 132 19.93 14.43 -10.27
C ASP A 132 21.26 15.06 -10.73
N ARG A 133 22.37 14.33 -10.65
CA ARG A 133 23.71 14.82 -10.99
C ARG A 133 24.22 14.41 -12.39
N ILE A 134 23.56 13.45 -13.04
CA ILE A 134 24.01 12.91 -14.33
C ILE A 134 23.23 13.52 -15.51
N ARG A 135 23.90 13.68 -16.65
CA ARG A 135 23.32 14.32 -17.86
C ARG A 135 22.09 13.58 -18.42
N TRP A 136 22.03 12.26 -18.25
CA TRP A 136 20.92 11.39 -18.67
C TRP A 136 20.02 10.98 -17.49
N GLY A 137 20.00 11.78 -16.43
CA GLY A 137 19.26 11.51 -15.19
C GLY A 137 17.76 11.28 -15.41
N ASN A 138 17.12 11.99 -16.34
CA ASN A 138 15.71 11.79 -16.65
C ASN A 138 15.44 10.41 -17.24
N LEU A 139 16.31 9.89 -18.12
CA LEU A 139 16.21 8.54 -18.66
C LEU A 139 16.41 7.51 -17.54
N ALA A 140 17.42 7.69 -16.69
CA ALA A 140 17.69 6.81 -15.56
C ALA A 140 16.49 6.77 -14.60
N LYS A 141 15.89 7.93 -14.27
CA LYS A 141 14.69 8.00 -13.45
C LYS A 141 13.51 7.27 -14.08
N SER A 142 13.28 7.43 -15.39
CA SER A 142 12.23 6.72 -16.10
C SER A 142 12.40 5.20 -16.02
N LEU A 143 13.63 4.70 -16.19
CA LEU A 143 13.93 3.27 -16.10
C LEU A 143 13.76 2.72 -14.68
N ILE A 144 14.21 3.46 -13.64
CA ILE A 144 14.08 3.06 -12.24
C ILE A 144 12.61 3.12 -11.79
N PHE A 145 11.81 4.04 -12.35
CA PHE A 145 10.39 4.18 -12.03
C PHE A 145 9.50 3.19 -12.78
N MET A 146 9.92 2.69 -13.94
CA MET A 146 9.14 1.82 -14.84
C MET A 146 8.53 0.59 -14.12
N PRO A 147 9.22 -0.10 -13.19
CA PRO A 147 8.65 -1.24 -12.46
C PRO A 147 7.34 -0.92 -11.73
N MET A 148 7.13 0.31 -11.31
CA MET A 148 5.92 0.74 -10.62
C MET A 148 4.66 0.67 -11.51
N ALA A 149 4.81 0.69 -12.83
CA ALA A 149 3.71 0.53 -13.76
C ALA A 149 3.25 -0.93 -13.92
N ILE A 150 4.00 -1.89 -13.38
CA ILE A 150 3.70 -3.33 -13.44
C ILE A 150 2.85 -3.71 -12.22
N SER A 151 1.82 -4.56 -12.41
CA SER A 151 1.08 -5.12 -11.27
C SER A 151 1.97 -6.00 -10.39
N PHE A 152 1.70 -6.09 -9.08
CA PHE A 152 2.47 -6.96 -8.17
C PHE A 152 2.45 -8.43 -8.60
N VAL A 153 1.31 -8.90 -9.13
CA VAL A 153 1.19 -10.24 -9.73
C VAL A 153 2.14 -10.39 -10.92
N GLY A 154 2.12 -9.43 -11.85
CA GLY A 154 3.01 -9.44 -13.01
C GLY A 154 4.49 -9.40 -12.63
N ALA A 155 4.85 -8.57 -11.66
CA ALA A 155 6.19 -8.52 -11.10
C ALA A 155 6.61 -9.87 -10.51
N GLY A 156 5.72 -10.51 -9.71
CA GLY A 156 5.97 -11.84 -9.17
C GLY A 156 6.24 -12.88 -10.26
N VAL A 157 5.48 -12.86 -11.36
CA VAL A 157 5.71 -13.77 -12.50
C VAL A 157 7.07 -13.49 -13.15
N ILE A 158 7.43 -12.23 -13.42
CA ILE A 158 8.73 -11.87 -13.99
C ILE A 158 9.87 -12.39 -13.11
N TRP A 159 9.79 -12.17 -11.81
CA TRP A 159 10.83 -12.58 -10.88
C TRP A 159 10.88 -14.10 -10.68
N LYS A 160 9.78 -14.85 -10.88
CA LYS A 160 9.85 -16.32 -10.96
C LYS A 160 10.74 -16.79 -12.09
N PHE A 161 10.70 -16.13 -13.26
CA PHE A 161 11.64 -16.44 -14.35
C PHE A 161 13.08 -16.03 -14.01
N ILE A 162 13.29 -14.91 -13.29
CA ILE A 162 14.64 -14.49 -12.86
C ILE A 162 15.24 -15.53 -11.89
N TYR A 163 14.41 -16.09 -11.00
CA TYR A 163 14.80 -17.08 -9.99
C TYR A 163 14.65 -18.53 -10.48
N ASP A 164 14.33 -18.76 -11.77
CA ASP A 164 14.13 -20.11 -12.29
C ASP A 164 15.33 -21.01 -12.02
N PHE A 165 15.04 -22.25 -11.68
CA PHE A 165 16.03 -23.28 -11.36
C PHE A 165 15.90 -24.45 -12.32
N ARG A 166 17.04 -24.90 -12.85
CA ARG A 166 17.17 -26.18 -13.55
C ARG A 166 18.24 -27.05 -12.91
N ALA A 167 18.05 -28.36 -13.02
CA ALA A 167 18.98 -29.32 -12.43
C ALA A 167 20.42 -29.13 -12.97
N GLU A 168 21.39 -29.55 -12.17
CA GLU A 168 22.80 -29.51 -12.55
C GLU A 168 23.05 -30.25 -13.89
N GLY A 169 23.86 -29.66 -14.75
CA GLY A 169 24.10 -30.18 -16.10
C GLY A 169 23.09 -29.72 -17.17
N GLN A 170 22.07 -28.95 -16.82
CA GLN A 170 21.16 -28.29 -17.75
C GLN A 170 21.47 -26.81 -17.88
N ASP A 171 21.19 -26.23 -19.06
CA ASP A 171 21.35 -24.80 -19.28
C ASP A 171 20.37 -24.01 -18.39
N GLN A 172 20.92 -23.12 -17.53
CA GLN A 172 20.13 -22.28 -16.66
C GLN A 172 19.49 -21.13 -17.44
N ILE A 173 18.15 -21.05 -17.44
CA ILE A 173 17.41 -19.95 -18.08
C ILE A 173 17.11 -18.81 -17.12
N GLY A 174 17.05 -19.09 -15.80
CA GLY A 174 16.88 -18.08 -14.76
C GLY A 174 18.11 -17.18 -14.69
N LEU A 175 17.90 -15.86 -14.82
CA LEU A 175 19.02 -14.90 -14.84
C LEU A 175 19.94 -15.05 -13.62
N LEU A 176 19.38 -15.23 -12.43
CA LEU A 176 20.18 -15.34 -11.20
C LEU A 176 21.01 -16.62 -11.18
N ASN A 177 20.43 -17.76 -11.58
CA ASN A 177 21.17 -19.02 -11.69
C ASN A 177 22.18 -19.00 -12.83
N ALA A 178 21.89 -18.36 -13.96
CA ALA A 178 22.85 -18.23 -15.06
C ALA A 178 24.11 -17.46 -14.61
N ILE A 179 23.95 -16.38 -13.85
CA ILE A 179 25.08 -15.63 -13.27
C ILE A 179 25.78 -16.47 -12.20
N TRP A 180 25.05 -17.13 -11.31
CA TRP A 180 25.56 -17.89 -10.19
C TRP A 180 26.43 -19.07 -10.66
N THR A 181 25.94 -19.79 -11.67
CA THR A 181 26.69 -20.93 -12.26
C THR A 181 27.87 -20.47 -13.10
N ALA A 182 27.80 -19.31 -13.77
CA ALA A 182 28.94 -18.71 -14.47
C ALA A 182 30.09 -18.32 -13.50
N LEU A 183 29.76 -18.07 -12.21
CA LEU A 183 30.74 -17.83 -11.14
C LEU A 183 31.32 -19.14 -10.54
N GLY A 184 30.92 -20.31 -11.07
CA GLY A 184 31.42 -21.62 -10.65
C GLY A 184 30.69 -22.28 -9.49
N HIS A 185 29.49 -21.79 -9.17
CA HIS A 185 28.64 -22.37 -8.10
C HIS A 185 27.60 -23.34 -8.68
N PRO A 186 27.13 -24.35 -7.94
CA PRO A 186 26.00 -25.17 -8.36
C PRO A 186 24.71 -24.34 -8.43
N PRO A 187 23.75 -24.71 -9.31
CA PRO A 187 22.49 -24.00 -9.39
C PRO A 187 21.70 -24.12 -8.09
N GLU A 188 20.98 -23.06 -7.71
CA GLU A 188 20.30 -22.95 -6.40
C GLU A 188 18.81 -22.71 -6.55
N THR A 189 18.03 -23.29 -5.62
CA THR A 189 16.57 -23.12 -5.55
C THR A 189 16.18 -21.94 -4.65
N TRP A 190 16.42 -20.73 -5.12
CA TRP A 190 16.32 -19.47 -4.37
C TRP A 190 15.03 -19.32 -3.52
N LEU A 191 13.89 -19.72 -4.08
CA LEU A 191 12.58 -19.54 -3.44
C LEU A 191 12.27 -20.62 -2.38
N THR A 192 13.08 -21.67 -2.27
CA THR A 192 12.92 -22.74 -1.28
C THR A 192 14.00 -22.71 -0.20
N LEU A 193 15.00 -21.83 -0.32
CA LEU A 193 16.07 -21.67 0.67
C LEU A 193 15.49 -21.20 2.01
N PRO A 194 15.58 -21.98 3.09
CA PRO A 194 15.04 -21.59 4.38
C PRO A 194 15.62 -20.24 4.83
N PHE A 195 14.78 -19.38 5.39
CA PHE A 195 15.10 -18.02 5.83
C PHE A 195 15.39 -17.04 4.67
N TRP A 196 16.26 -17.38 3.71
CA TRP A 196 16.66 -16.49 2.61
C TRP A 196 15.57 -16.27 1.57
N ASN A 197 14.66 -17.21 1.40
CA ASN A 197 13.54 -17.11 0.46
C ASN A 197 12.67 -15.86 0.69
N ASN A 198 12.44 -15.46 1.94
CA ASN A 198 11.74 -14.22 2.26
C ASN A 198 12.45 -12.98 1.71
N PHE A 199 13.79 -12.94 1.76
CA PHE A 199 14.57 -11.82 1.20
C PHE A 199 14.46 -11.77 -0.32
N PHE A 200 14.47 -12.90 -1.00
CA PHE A 200 14.25 -12.94 -2.45
C PHE A 200 12.86 -12.43 -2.84
N LEU A 201 11.84 -12.70 -2.05
CA LEU A 201 10.51 -12.12 -2.25
C LEU A 201 10.49 -10.61 -1.95
N MET A 202 11.16 -10.16 -0.90
CA MET A 202 11.26 -8.73 -0.54
C MET A 202 11.96 -7.91 -1.62
N VAL A 203 12.98 -8.47 -2.29
CA VAL A 203 13.68 -7.80 -3.40
C VAL A 203 12.71 -7.34 -4.48
N VAL A 204 11.67 -8.12 -4.78
CA VAL A 204 10.64 -7.76 -5.78
C VAL A 204 9.91 -6.48 -5.37
N LEU A 205 9.48 -6.41 -4.12
CA LEU A 205 8.76 -5.23 -3.62
C LEU A 205 9.68 -4.02 -3.44
N ILE A 206 10.92 -4.24 -2.98
CA ILE A 206 11.95 -3.20 -2.88
C ILE A 206 12.22 -2.60 -4.27
N TRP A 207 12.39 -3.44 -5.30
CA TRP A 207 12.60 -3.01 -6.67
C TRP A 207 11.48 -2.09 -7.18
N ILE A 208 10.22 -2.45 -6.94
CA ILE A 208 9.07 -1.63 -7.33
C ILE A 208 9.03 -0.32 -6.53
N GLN A 209 9.20 -0.40 -5.21
CA GLN A 209 9.02 0.75 -4.32
C GLN A 209 10.21 1.72 -4.33
N THR A 210 11.39 1.28 -4.76
CA THR A 210 12.56 2.15 -4.97
C THR A 210 12.25 3.25 -5.99
N GLY A 211 11.55 2.93 -7.08
CA GLY A 211 11.12 3.91 -8.08
C GLY A 211 10.20 4.99 -7.51
N PHE A 212 9.21 4.58 -6.72
CA PHE A 212 8.32 5.49 -6.00
C PHE A 212 9.10 6.42 -5.06
N ALA A 213 9.93 5.84 -4.20
CA ALA A 213 10.75 6.59 -3.25
C ALA A 213 11.67 7.59 -3.96
N MET A 214 12.33 7.16 -5.04
CA MET A 214 13.22 7.99 -5.84
C MET A 214 12.51 9.22 -6.39
N VAL A 215 11.32 9.08 -6.97
CA VAL A 215 10.61 10.23 -7.58
C VAL A 215 10.22 11.27 -6.53
N ILE A 216 9.65 10.83 -5.41
CA ILE A 216 9.21 11.74 -4.33
C ILE A 216 10.42 12.42 -3.67
N LEU A 217 11.47 11.64 -3.37
CA LEU A 217 12.68 12.18 -2.71
C LEU A 217 13.50 13.06 -3.66
N SER A 218 13.53 12.79 -4.97
CA SER A 218 14.14 13.67 -5.96
C SER A 218 13.44 15.04 -6.03
N ALA A 219 12.10 15.06 -5.95
CA ALA A 219 11.35 16.30 -5.90
C ALA A 219 11.67 17.10 -4.63
N ALA A 220 11.74 16.45 -3.48
CA ALA A 220 12.11 17.08 -2.21
C ALA A 220 13.55 17.62 -2.22
N LEU A 221 14.52 16.87 -2.74
CA LEU A 221 15.92 17.30 -2.86
C LEU A 221 16.08 18.55 -3.74
N ARG A 222 15.30 18.66 -4.81
CA ARG A 222 15.28 19.84 -5.68
C ARG A 222 14.58 21.05 -5.06
N GLY A 223 13.74 20.84 -4.07
CA GLY A 223 13.09 21.91 -3.31
C GLY A 223 13.99 22.61 -2.31
N ILE A 224 15.20 22.11 -2.05
CA ILE A 224 16.18 22.74 -1.17
C ILE A 224 16.74 23.98 -1.86
N PRO A 225 16.72 25.18 -1.23
CA PRO A 225 17.27 26.40 -1.82
C PRO A 225 18.75 26.24 -2.15
N GLU A 226 19.15 26.67 -3.35
CA GLU A 226 20.53 26.53 -3.84
C GLU A 226 21.50 27.34 -2.99
N GLU A 227 21.06 28.50 -2.49
CA GLU A 227 21.83 29.36 -1.59
C GLU A 227 22.30 28.65 -0.32
N THR A 228 21.45 27.73 0.21
CA THR A 228 21.82 26.92 1.39
C THR A 228 22.95 25.95 1.08
N LEU A 229 22.94 25.37 -0.12
CA LEU A 229 23.95 24.43 -0.55
C LEU A 229 25.27 25.14 -0.88
N GLU A 230 25.21 26.30 -1.52
CA GLU A 230 26.37 27.13 -1.83
C GLU A 230 27.05 27.65 -0.56
N ALA A 231 26.27 28.18 0.41
CA ALA A 231 26.80 28.61 1.70
C ALA A 231 27.58 27.48 2.41
N ALA A 232 27.03 26.27 2.44
CA ALA A 232 27.70 25.13 3.04
C ALA A 232 29.03 24.76 2.33
N VAL A 233 29.07 24.88 1.00
CA VAL A 233 30.30 24.64 0.24
C VAL A 233 31.34 25.74 0.52
N LEU A 234 30.92 27.00 0.66
CA LEU A 234 31.79 28.11 1.02
C LEU A 234 32.37 27.95 2.45
N ASP A 235 31.58 27.37 3.36
CA ASP A 235 32.03 27.01 4.72
C ASP A 235 32.95 25.77 4.75
N GLY A 236 33.27 25.18 3.58
CA GLY A 236 34.19 24.06 3.46
C GLY A 236 33.56 22.69 3.72
N ALA A 237 32.23 22.56 3.71
CA ALA A 237 31.57 21.27 3.88
C ALA A 237 31.87 20.32 2.72
N SER A 238 32.28 19.09 3.03
CA SER A 238 32.46 18.01 2.05
C SER A 238 31.11 17.57 1.47
N PRO A 239 31.07 16.94 0.26
CA PRO A 239 29.84 16.43 -0.34
C PRO A 239 29.03 15.50 0.57
N TRP A 240 29.70 14.71 1.42
CA TRP A 240 29.07 13.83 2.41
C TRP A 240 28.42 14.62 3.55
N GLN A 241 29.08 15.69 4.03
CA GLN A 241 28.53 16.58 5.05
C GLN A 241 27.28 17.31 4.49
N VAL A 242 27.37 17.84 3.29
CA VAL A 242 26.22 18.47 2.61
C VAL A 242 25.05 17.49 2.49
N PHE A 243 25.33 16.24 2.11
CA PHE A 243 24.27 15.24 1.96
C PHE A 243 23.64 14.86 3.31
N PHE A 244 24.41 14.40 4.28
CA PHE A 244 23.88 13.85 5.52
C PHE A 244 23.51 14.90 6.57
N GLN A 245 24.19 16.06 6.58
CA GLN A 245 23.97 17.09 7.62
C GLN A 245 23.06 18.22 7.17
N ILE A 246 22.86 18.39 5.84
CA ILE A 246 22.05 19.48 5.30
C ILE A 246 20.85 18.92 4.51
N LYS A 247 21.08 18.15 3.45
CA LYS A 247 20.00 17.69 2.57
C LYS A 247 19.06 16.72 3.29
N VAL A 248 19.56 15.65 3.88
CA VAL A 248 18.75 14.63 4.56
C VAL A 248 17.90 15.22 5.70
N PRO A 249 18.43 16.04 6.60
CA PRO A 249 17.61 16.68 7.63
C PRO A 249 16.53 17.60 7.08
N GLN A 250 16.80 18.36 6.02
CA GLN A 250 15.80 19.27 5.43
C GLN A 250 14.64 18.53 4.76
N ILE A 251 14.84 17.34 4.23
CA ILE A 251 13.79 16.54 3.61
C ILE A 251 13.26 15.41 4.53
N TRP A 252 13.60 15.46 5.83
CA TRP A 252 13.23 14.39 6.77
C TRP A 252 11.73 14.11 6.82
N GLY A 253 10.90 15.16 6.76
CA GLY A 253 9.44 15.02 6.68
C GLY A 253 9.01 14.18 5.46
N THR A 254 9.58 14.49 4.28
CA THR A 254 9.29 13.72 3.06
C THR A 254 9.81 12.27 3.15
N ILE A 255 10.98 12.05 3.75
CA ILE A 255 11.50 10.68 4.01
C ILE A 255 10.53 9.90 4.88
N ALA A 256 10.02 10.50 5.96
CA ALA A 256 9.05 9.86 6.85
C ALA A 256 7.73 9.53 6.13
N VAL A 257 7.23 10.42 5.26
CA VAL A 257 6.03 10.17 4.44
C VAL A 257 6.25 9.01 3.47
N VAL A 258 7.39 8.97 2.77
CA VAL A 258 7.73 7.87 1.85
C VAL A 258 7.82 6.55 2.61
N TRP A 259 8.56 6.54 3.72
CA TRP A 259 8.74 5.34 4.54
C TRP A 259 7.40 4.80 5.06
N THR A 260 6.51 5.66 5.56
CA THR A 260 5.20 5.24 6.06
C THR A 260 4.27 4.77 4.96
N THR A 261 4.33 5.40 3.78
CA THR A 261 3.55 4.96 2.61
C THR A 261 3.94 3.54 2.20
N ILE A 262 5.25 3.26 2.09
CA ILE A 262 5.75 1.91 1.78
C ILE A 262 5.38 0.93 2.91
N THR A 263 5.46 1.34 4.17
CA THR A 263 5.05 0.52 5.33
C THR A 263 3.59 0.07 5.22
N ILE A 264 2.68 0.96 4.82
CA ILE A 264 1.26 0.62 4.61
C ILE A 264 1.09 -0.40 3.47
N VAL A 265 1.88 -0.30 2.41
CA VAL A 265 1.87 -1.29 1.31
C VAL A 265 2.36 -2.65 1.80
N VAL A 266 3.45 -2.68 2.56
CA VAL A 266 4.04 -3.91 3.12
C VAL A 266 3.09 -4.63 4.07
N LEU A 267 2.35 -3.92 4.91
CA LEU A 267 1.37 -4.53 5.83
C LEU A 267 0.29 -5.35 5.13
N LYS A 268 0.00 -5.01 3.87
CA LYS A 268 -0.99 -5.67 3.03
C LYS A 268 -0.36 -6.55 1.96
N VAL A 269 0.94 -6.90 2.09
CA VAL A 269 1.62 -7.73 1.10
C VAL A 269 0.90 -9.07 0.97
N PHE A 270 0.50 -9.38 -0.25
CA PHE A 270 -0.24 -10.59 -0.62
C PHE A 270 0.24 -11.11 -1.97
N ASP A 271 0.08 -10.32 -3.03
CA ASP A 271 0.22 -10.74 -4.42
C ASP A 271 1.56 -11.40 -4.74
N ILE A 272 2.67 -10.84 -4.26
CA ILE A 272 4.02 -11.35 -4.51
C ILE A 272 4.18 -12.74 -3.87
N VAL A 273 3.79 -12.88 -2.59
CA VAL A 273 3.89 -14.15 -1.87
C VAL A 273 2.95 -15.18 -2.48
N PHE A 274 1.70 -14.79 -2.77
CA PHE A 274 0.69 -15.65 -3.38
C PHE A 274 1.15 -16.22 -4.73
N VAL A 275 1.68 -15.37 -5.61
CA VAL A 275 2.10 -15.78 -6.96
C VAL A 275 3.40 -16.58 -6.92
N MET A 276 4.38 -16.20 -6.11
CA MET A 276 5.71 -16.79 -6.16
C MET A 276 5.84 -18.08 -5.38
N THR A 277 5.35 -18.13 -4.15
CA THR A 277 5.50 -19.27 -3.24
C THR A 277 4.19 -19.79 -2.70
N ASN A 278 3.14 -19.00 -2.78
CA ASN A 278 1.85 -19.31 -2.16
C ASN A 278 1.94 -19.55 -0.65
N GLY A 279 2.88 -18.87 0.03
CA GLY A 279 3.14 -19.04 1.46
C GLY A 279 3.82 -20.36 1.84
N GLN A 280 4.32 -21.15 0.86
CA GLN A 280 5.07 -22.39 1.12
C GLN A 280 6.51 -22.07 1.55
N TRP A 281 7.19 -23.08 2.08
CA TRP A 281 8.61 -23.01 2.50
C TRP A 281 8.93 -21.93 3.54
N GLY A 282 7.99 -21.65 4.45
CA GLY A 282 8.18 -20.65 5.51
C GLY A 282 8.03 -19.18 5.05
N THR A 283 7.35 -18.94 3.93
CA THR A 283 7.13 -17.59 3.39
C THR A 283 5.71 -17.05 3.63
N GLN A 284 4.92 -17.69 4.49
CA GLN A 284 3.56 -17.29 4.77
C GLN A 284 3.50 -15.86 5.33
N VAL A 285 2.50 -15.09 4.89
CA VAL A 285 2.19 -13.75 5.39
C VAL A 285 0.72 -13.66 5.79
N LEU A 286 0.39 -12.71 6.66
CA LEU A 286 -0.95 -12.60 7.26
C LEU A 286 -2.06 -12.48 6.21
N ALA A 287 -1.87 -11.70 5.16
CA ALA A 287 -2.89 -11.52 4.13
C ALA A 287 -3.10 -12.81 3.30
N ASN A 288 -2.04 -13.58 3.02
CA ASN A 288 -2.15 -14.85 2.35
C ASN A 288 -2.78 -15.92 3.26
N LEU A 289 -2.43 -15.94 4.55
CA LEU A 289 -3.05 -16.84 5.52
C LEU A 289 -4.55 -16.54 5.70
N MET A 290 -4.93 -15.25 5.75
CA MET A 290 -6.34 -14.83 5.76
C MET A 290 -7.08 -15.35 4.52
N TYR A 291 -6.47 -15.19 3.35
CA TYR A 291 -7.03 -15.69 2.09
C TYR A 291 -7.22 -17.20 2.09
N ASP A 292 -6.22 -17.95 2.60
CA ASP A 292 -6.31 -19.41 2.71
C ASP A 292 -7.51 -19.84 3.57
N TRP A 293 -7.74 -19.21 4.73
CA TRP A 293 -8.85 -19.53 5.60
C TRP A 293 -10.21 -19.10 5.05
N MET A 294 -10.29 -18.00 4.31
CA MET A 294 -11.57 -17.50 3.78
C MET A 294 -12.00 -18.16 2.46
N PHE A 295 -11.03 -18.54 1.61
CA PHE A 295 -11.34 -18.86 0.21
C PHE A 295 -10.79 -20.20 -0.28
N ARG A 296 -10.01 -20.91 0.54
CA ARG A 296 -9.47 -22.23 0.16
C ARG A 296 -10.08 -23.34 1.01
N GLY A 297 -10.36 -24.49 0.35
CA GLY A 297 -10.91 -25.66 1.00
C GLY A 297 -12.29 -25.41 1.62
N ALA A 298 -12.46 -25.81 2.88
CA ALA A 298 -13.64 -25.46 3.68
C ALA A 298 -13.43 -24.08 4.29
N PRO A 299 -14.19 -23.03 3.87
CA PRO A 299 -13.99 -21.68 4.38
C PRO A 299 -14.26 -21.59 5.88
N ASP A 300 -13.38 -20.90 6.61
CA ASP A 300 -13.60 -20.52 8.00
C ASP A 300 -13.58 -18.99 8.10
N TYR A 301 -14.78 -18.42 8.03
CA TYR A 301 -14.94 -16.97 8.05
C TYR A 301 -14.61 -16.38 9.42
N GLY A 302 -14.77 -17.13 10.50
CA GLY A 302 -14.43 -16.69 11.85
C GLY A 302 -12.92 -16.46 12.01
N ARG A 303 -12.11 -17.46 11.69
CA ARG A 303 -10.64 -17.38 11.74
C ARG A 303 -10.07 -16.38 10.74
N GLY A 304 -10.54 -16.44 9.48
CA GLY A 304 -10.13 -15.47 8.47
C GLY A 304 -10.40 -14.02 8.86
N SER A 305 -11.58 -13.74 9.44
CA SER A 305 -11.93 -12.40 9.95
C SER A 305 -11.07 -12.00 11.14
N ALA A 306 -10.72 -12.93 12.05
CA ALA A 306 -9.82 -12.63 13.15
C ALA A 306 -8.42 -12.23 12.65
N ILE A 307 -7.87 -12.91 11.63
CA ILE A 307 -6.60 -12.52 10.99
C ILE A 307 -6.72 -11.13 10.34
N ALA A 308 -7.82 -10.86 9.63
CA ALA A 308 -8.07 -9.55 9.02
C ALA A 308 -8.05 -8.41 10.05
N LEU A 309 -8.64 -8.64 11.23
CA LEU A 309 -8.63 -7.66 12.33
C LEU A 309 -7.25 -7.47 12.94
N VAL A 310 -6.42 -8.50 13.00
CA VAL A 310 -5.01 -8.35 13.40
C VAL A 310 -4.25 -7.48 12.40
N ILE A 311 -4.42 -7.71 11.10
CA ILE A 311 -3.82 -6.84 10.06
C ILE A 311 -4.29 -5.40 10.25
N MET A 312 -5.59 -5.18 10.44
CA MET A 312 -6.16 -3.84 10.68
C MET A 312 -5.60 -3.20 11.94
N ALA A 313 -5.43 -3.96 13.02
CA ALA A 313 -4.84 -3.48 14.28
C ALA A 313 -3.37 -3.07 14.12
N LEU A 314 -2.61 -3.73 13.25
CA LEU A 314 -1.23 -3.37 12.92
C LEU A 314 -1.15 -2.11 12.04
N VAL A 315 -2.08 -1.96 11.09
CA VAL A 315 -2.11 -0.81 10.16
C VAL A 315 -2.56 0.47 10.88
N THR A 316 -3.55 0.38 11.75
CA THR A 316 -4.22 1.54 12.35
C THR A 316 -3.28 2.50 13.11
N PRO A 317 -2.36 2.04 14.00
CA PRO A 317 -1.43 2.93 14.69
C PRO A 317 -0.52 3.70 13.75
N ILE A 318 -0.05 3.05 12.68
CA ILE A 318 0.83 3.64 11.67
C ILE A 318 0.09 4.74 10.89
N MET A 319 -1.16 4.47 10.50
CA MET A 319 -2.01 5.47 9.85
C MET A 319 -2.29 6.67 10.75
N ILE A 320 -2.60 6.44 12.03
CA ILE A 320 -2.85 7.51 13.00
C ILE A 320 -1.59 8.37 13.18
N TRP A 321 -0.43 7.74 13.28
CA TRP A 321 0.84 8.46 13.39
C TRP A 321 1.12 9.31 12.14
N ASN A 322 0.91 8.75 10.95
CA ASN A 322 1.07 9.46 9.67
C ASN A 322 0.16 10.70 9.58
N ILE A 323 -1.14 10.53 9.89
CA ILE A 323 -2.10 11.64 9.89
C ILE A 323 -1.70 12.74 10.88
N ARG A 324 -1.20 12.37 12.07
CA ARG A 324 -0.73 13.34 13.07
C ARG A 324 0.50 14.11 12.60
N ASN A 325 1.45 13.42 11.95
CA ASN A 325 2.64 14.09 11.39
C ASN A 325 2.28 15.04 10.26
N ALA A 326 1.46 14.59 9.29
CA ALA A 326 1.01 15.42 8.19
C ALA A 326 0.29 16.70 8.66
N ARG A 327 -0.49 16.62 9.74
CA ARG A 327 -1.13 17.80 10.34
C ARG A 327 -0.14 18.80 10.97
N ARG A 328 0.96 18.30 11.54
CA ARG A 328 2.00 19.17 12.15
C ARG A 328 2.81 19.94 11.09
N GLU A 329 2.96 19.38 9.90
CA GLU A 329 3.65 20.03 8.79
C GLU A 329 2.79 21.10 8.09
N MET A 330 1.45 21.04 8.25
CA MET A 330 0.51 22.01 7.69
C MET A 330 0.16 23.17 8.66
N SER A 331 0.55 23.09 9.91
CA SER A 331 0.32 24.11 10.96
C SER A 331 1.58 24.94 11.21
#